data_14ddaabb29b96d025c1c3373badd4259
#
_entry.id   14ddaabb29b96d025c1c3373badd4259
#
_cell.length_a   1.000
_cell.length_b   1.000
_cell.length_c   1.000
_cell.angle_alpha   90.00
_cell.angle_beta   90.00
_cell.angle_gamma   90.00
#
_symmetry.space_group_name_H-M   'P 1'
#
loop_
_entity.id
_entity.type
_entity.pdbx_description
1 polymer ?
#
loop_
_entity_poly.entity_id
_entity_poly.type
_entity_poly.pdbx_seq_one_letter_code
_entity_poly.pdbx_strand_id
1 'polypeptide(L)'
;DTLRSRGLGDVYKRQVDAQRLAYADRDHFFADPDWVDVPVEALLDKTYLQQRASARFAPDAVPKHGDPLGSTALGADTTQEPSGTTHLSLIDSEGNAVSFTATVESAFGSARWVGGFLLNNEMTDFARSYEAEMPMPANVIAGGKRPRSSMSPTMVFDESGELVLVTGSPGGNSIPAYVAKTILGIFDWQLTPQQAADHPNIIARGSKVRVEIGVDGGAEVAANLK
;
A
#
# COMPACT_ATOMS: atom_id res chain seq x y z
N ASP A 1 -7.57 -7.55 24.86
CA ASP A 1 -6.85 -8.68 25.51
C ASP A 1 -6.48 -9.82 24.55
N THR A 2 -7.03 -9.87 23.35
CA THR A 2 -6.68 -10.88 22.33
C THR A 2 -5.27 -10.69 21.74
N LEU A 3 -4.68 -9.51 21.83
CA LEU A 3 -3.30 -9.26 21.40
C LEU A 3 -2.25 -9.72 22.42
N ARG A 4 -2.59 -9.70 23.72
CA ARG A 4 -1.67 -10.17 24.78
C ARG A 4 -1.60 -11.69 24.88
N SER A 5 -2.60 -12.44 24.40
CA SER A 5 -2.62 -13.89 24.43
C SER A 5 -1.93 -14.57 23.23
N ARG A 6 -1.69 -13.85 22.14
CA ARG A 6 -0.87 -14.26 21.01
C ARG A 6 0.36 -13.39 21.04
N GLY A 7 1.56 -13.94 21.22
CA GLY A 7 2.79 -13.16 21.34
C GLY A 7 2.90 -12.10 20.24
N LEU A 8 3.37 -10.89 20.58
CA LEU A 8 3.54 -9.75 19.65
C LEU A 8 4.22 -10.17 18.33
N GLY A 9 5.16 -11.12 18.39
CA GLY A 9 5.81 -11.68 17.21
C GLY A 9 4.86 -12.30 16.18
N ASP A 10 3.80 -12.97 16.61
CA ASP A 10 2.82 -13.56 15.70
C ASP A 10 1.98 -12.52 14.99
N VAL A 11 1.68 -11.39 15.64
CA VAL A 11 0.93 -10.27 15.03
C VAL A 11 1.77 -9.64 13.91
N TYR A 12 3.04 -9.34 14.18
CA TYR A 12 3.93 -8.76 13.17
C TYR A 12 4.20 -9.70 12.00
N LYS A 13 4.37 -11.00 12.25
CA LYS A 13 4.52 -11.99 11.18
C LYS A 13 3.29 -12.06 10.29
N ARG A 14 2.08 -12.02 10.86
CA ARG A 14 0.83 -11.98 10.07
C ARG A 14 0.70 -10.69 9.26
N GLN A 15 1.09 -9.55 9.82
CA GLN A 15 1.11 -8.28 9.10
C GLN A 15 2.08 -8.34 7.91
N VAL A 16 3.26 -8.91 8.09
CA VAL A 16 4.25 -9.13 7.04
C VAL A 16 3.67 -10.02 5.93
N ASP A 17 3.07 -11.15 6.28
CA ASP A 17 2.51 -12.09 5.32
C ASP A 17 1.34 -11.45 4.55
N ALA A 18 0.43 -10.78 5.24
CA ALA A 18 -0.70 -10.07 4.60
C ALA A 18 -0.22 -8.99 3.62
N GLN A 19 0.77 -8.19 4.00
CA GLN A 19 1.35 -7.18 3.11
C GLN A 19 1.99 -7.83 1.89
N ARG A 20 2.79 -8.87 2.06
CA ARG A 20 3.47 -9.56 0.94
C ARG A 20 2.47 -10.13 -0.07
N LEU A 21 1.37 -10.71 0.42
CA LEU A 21 0.29 -11.23 -0.44
C LEU A 21 -0.45 -10.10 -1.16
N ALA A 22 -0.80 -9.02 -0.45
CA ALA A 22 -1.49 -7.86 -1.03
C ALA A 22 -0.62 -7.15 -2.09
N TYR A 23 0.68 -6.99 -1.83
CA TYR A 23 1.59 -6.42 -2.81
C TYR A 23 1.79 -7.33 -4.04
N ALA A 24 1.78 -8.66 -3.86
CA ALA A 24 1.85 -9.58 -4.98
C ALA A 24 0.62 -9.43 -5.91
N ASP A 25 -0.56 -9.29 -5.34
CA ASP A 25 -1.79 -9.05 -6.11
C ASP A 25 -1.76 -7.66 -6.76
N ARG A 26 -1.36 -6.61 -6.02
CA ARG A 26 -1.23 -5.26 -6.56
C ARG A 26 -0.28 -5.19 -7.76
N ASP A 27 0.90 -5.79 -7.62
CA ASP A 27 1.95 -5.74 -8.64
C ASP A 27 1.55 -6.49 -9.92
N HIS A 28 0.58 -7.39 -9.83
CA HIS A 28 0.06 -8.15 -10.96
C HIS A 28 -1.17 -7.49 -11.62
N PHE A 29 -2.14 -7.05 -10.82
CA PHE A 29 -3.45 -6.64 -11.34
C PHE A 29 -3.62 -5.13 -11.50
N PHE A 30 -2.90 -4.28 -10.74
CA PHE A 30 -3.20 -2.86 -10.67
C PHE A 30 -2.60 -2.07 -11.82
N ALA A 31 -3.47 -1.36 -12.52
CA ALA A 31 -3.16 -0.45 -13.62
C ALA A 31 -4.31 0.56 -13.80
N ASP A 32 -4.24 1.38 -14.84
CA ASP A 32 -5.33 2.27 -15.23
C ASP A 32 -6.58 1.46 -15.64
N PRO A 33 -7.71 1.57 -14.92
CA PRO A 33 -8.92 0.79 -15.21
C PRO A 33 -9.59 1.17 -16.54
N ASP A 34 -9.26 2.31 -17.12
CA ASP A 34 -9.75 2.68 -18.45
C ASP A 34 -9.03 1.89 -19.57
N TRP A 35 -7.93 1.20 -19.25
CA TRP A 35 -7.08 0.44 -20.17
C TRP A 35 -6.98 -1.05 -19.86
N VAL A 36 -7.19 -1.41 -18.60
CA VAL A 36 -7.05 -2.80 -18.13
C VAL A 36 -8.24 -3.10 -17.24
N ASP A 37 -8.88 -4.25 -17.44
CA ASP A 37 -9.91 -4.72 -16.53
C ASP A 37 -9.29 -5.16 -15.21
N VAL A 38 -9.26 -4.23 -14.24
CA VAL A 38 -8.76 -4.47 -12.90
C VAL A 38 -9.87 -5.13 -12.08
N PRO A 39 -9.71 -6.39 -11.63
CA PRO A 39 -10.79 -7.15 -11.00
C PRO A 39 -11.05 -6.73 -9.54
N VAL A 40 -11.41 -5.47 -9.30
CA VAL A 40 -11.52 -4.88 -7.96
C VAL A 40 -12.49 -5.65 -7.07
N GLU A 41 -13.69 -5.97 -7.56
CA GLU A 41 -14.70 -6.70 -6.79
C GLU A 41 -14.22 -8.10 -6.41
N ALA A 42 -13.59 -8.81 -7.33
CA ALA A 42 -13.06 -10.14 -7.09
C ALA A 42 -11.86 -10.15 -6.13
N LEU A 43 -11.00 -9.12 -6.20
CA LEU A 43 -9.91 -8.92 -5.25
C LEU A 43 -10.39 -8.59 -3.83
N LEU A 44 -11.59 -8.00 -3.69
CA LEU A 44 -12.22 -7.66 -2.41
C LEU A 44 -13.23 -8.74 -1.94
N ASP A 45 -13.46 -9.79 -2.72
CA ASP A 45 -14.35 -10.88 -2.33
C ASP A 45 -13.86 -11.57 -1.04
N LYS A 46 -14.79 -11.77 -0.10
CA LYS A 46 -14.46 -12.34 1.21
C LYS A 46 -13.87 -13.75 1.12
N THR A 47 -14.36 -14.57 0.19
CA THR A 47 -13.86 -15.94 0.01
C THR A 47 -12.43 -15.92 -0.52
N TYR A 48 -12.17 -15.07 -1.52
CA TYR A 48 -10.82 -14.85 -2.03
C TYR A 48 -9.87 -14.37 -0.93
N LEU A 49 -10.26 -13.34 -0.17
CA LEU A 49 -9.44 -12.81 0.91
C LEU A 49 -9.16 -13.85 2.00
N GLN A 50 -10.13 -14.69 2.35
CA GLN A 50 -9.95 -15.79 3.30
C GLN A 50 -8.96 -16.85 2.78
N GLN A 51 -9.05 -17.21 1.48
CA GLN A 51 -8.10 -18.11 0.85
C GLN A 51 -6.68 -17.52 0.88
N ARG A 52 -6.52 -16.25 0.54
CA ARG A 52 -5.24 -15.55 0.62
C ARG A 52 -4.69 -15.53 2.04
N ALA A 53 -5.51 -15.17 3.03
CA ALA A 53 -5.12 -15.13 4.45
C ALA A 53 -4.74 -16.49 5.02
N SER A 54 -5.24 -17.59 4.44
CA SER A 54 -4.87 -18.95 4.83
C SER A 54 -3.60 -19.48 4.16
N ALA A 55 -3.09 -18.79 3.15
CA ALA A 55 -1.87 -19.19 2.45
C ALA A 55 -0.68 -19.24 3.40
N ARG A 56 0.19 -20.25 3.20
CA ARG A 56 1.45 -20.41 3.92
C ARG A 56 2.58 -20.47 2.92
N PHE A 57 3.64 -19.75 3.20
CA PHE A 57 4.86 -19.75 2.39
C PHE A 57 6.08 -19.59 3.29
N ALA A 58 7.23 -20.07 2.83
CA ALA A 58 8.48 -19.95 3.56
C ALA A 58 8.86 -18.47 3.76
N PRO A 59 9.52 -18.10 4.86
CA PRO A 59 9.87 -16.70 5.17
C PRO A 59 10.68 -16.00 4.08
N ASP A 60 11.51 -16.72 3.36
CA ASP A 60 12.35 -16.27 2.26
C ASP A 60 11.69 -16.39 0.87
N ALA A 61 10.55 -17.06 0.78
CA ALA A 61 9.83 -17.19 -0.49
C ALA A 61 9.22 -15.85 -0.93
N VAL A 62 9.16 -15.62 -2.23
CA VAL A 62 8.39 -14.51 -2.82
C VAL A 62 6.98 -15.04 -3.10
N PRO A 63 5.94 -14.56 -2.39
CA PRO A 63 4.58 -15.01 -2.64
C PRO A 63 4.13 -14.61 -4.05
N LYS A 64 3.39 -15.49 -4.69
CA LYS A 64 2.77 -15.20 -5.98
C LYS A 64 1.44 -14.46 -5.77
N HIS A 65 1.01 -13.73 -6.79
CA HIS A 65 -0.35 -13.21 -6.84
C HIS A 65 -1.36 -14.35 -6.74
N GLY A 66 -2.58 -14.04 -6.31
CA GLY A 66 -3.69 -14.97 -6.35
C GLY A 66 -4.33 -15.01 -7.75
N ASP A 67 -5.43 -15.72 -7.84
CA ASP A 67 -6.25 -15.82 -9.04
C ASP A 67 -7.72 -15.61 -8.69
N PRO A 68 -8.17 -14.34 -8.55
CA PRO A 68 -9.53 -14.05 -8.13
C PRO A 68 -10.59 -14.41 -9.18
N LEU A 69 -10.24 -14.52 -10.45
CA LEU A 69 -11.17 -14.75 -11.57
C LEU A 69 -10.95 -16.07 -12.31
N GLY A 70 -9.92 -16.88 -11.94
CA GLY A 70 -9.64 -18.14 -12.61
C GLY A 70 -8.94 -18.00 -13.98
N SER A 71 -8.18 -16.93 -14.20
CA SER A 71 -7.10 -16.77 -15.17
C SER A 71 -7.02 -15.38 -15.82
N THR A 72 -6.01 -14.62 -15.48
CA THR A 72 -5.50 -13.56 -16.37
C THR A 72 -3.98 -13.68 -16.39
N ALA A 73 -3.42 -14.10 -17.49
CA ALA A 73 -1.97 -14.18 -17.65
C ALA A 73 -1.42 -12.74 -17.87
N LEU A 74 -1.08 -12.05 -16.79
CA LEU A 74 -0.37 -10.77 -16.81
C LEU A 74 1.06 -10.94 -16.32
N GLY A 75 1.96 -10.09 -16.77
CA GLY A 75 3.32 -10.02 -16.25
C GLY A 75 3.36 -9.28 -14.91
N ALA A 76 4.33 -9.60 -14.05
CA ALA A 76 4.55 -8.89 -12.80
C ALA A 76 5.24 -7.55 -13.06
N ASP A 77 4.77 -6.50 -12.38
CA ASP A 77 5.40 -5.19 -12.36
C ASP A 77 6.03 -4.92 -10.98
N THR A 78 7.36 -4.99 -10.92
CA THR A 78 8.14 -4.75 -9.70
C THR A 78 8.71 -3.33 -9.61
N THR A 79 8.23 -2.39 -10.43
CA THR A 79 8.66 -0.99 -10.44
C THR A 79 8.61 -0.39 -9.03
N GLN A 80 9.69 0.29 -8.64
CA GLN A 80 9.79 1.00 -7.38
C GLN A 80 9.31 2.44 -7.59
N GLU A 81 8.34 2.86 -6.79
CA GLU A 81 7.84 4.23 -6.73
C GLU A 81 8.64 4.97 -5.65
N PRO A 82 9.38 6.05 -5.97
CA PRO A 82 10.14 6.80 -4.97
C PRO A 82 9.24 7.58 -4.01
N SER A 83 9.85 8.12 -2.95
CA SER A 83 9.15 8.89 -1.92
C SER A 83 9.25 10.38 -2.22
N GLY A 84 8.18 11.01 -2.64
CA GLY A 84 8.14 12.45 -2.93
C GLY A 84 6.74 13.04 -2.72
N THR A 85 5.88 12.30 -2.05
CA THR A 85 4.45 12.56 -1.87
C THR A 85 4.20 13.39 -0.61
N THR A 86 3.13 14.17 -0.60
CA THR A 86 2.61 14.90 0.56
C THR A 86 1.17 14.46 0.83
N HIS A 87 0.81 14.37 2.11
CA HIS A 87 -0.56 14.11 2.53
C HIS A 87 -1.01 15.14 3.56
N LEU A 88 -2.28 15.52 3.48
CA LEU A 88 -2.95 16.34 4.50
C LEU A 88 -4.38 15.84 4.74
N SER A 89 -4.79 15.88 6.00
CA SER A 89 -6.14 15.59 6.47
C SER A 89 -6.70 16.85 7.12
N LEU A 90 -7.88 17.28 6.70
CA LEU A 90 -8.53 18.50 7.18
C LEU A 90 -9.98 18.18 7.55
N ILE A 91 -10.45 18.81 8.64
CA ILE A 91 -11.86 18.84 9.03
C ILE A 91 -12.17 20.28 9.43
N ASP A 92 -13.19 20.89 8.83
CA ASP A 92 -13.63 22.23 9.19
C ASP A 92 -14.65 22.24 10.34
N SER A 93 -15.05 23.44 10.74
CA SER A 93 -16.03 23.64 11.83
C SER A 93 -17.45 23.19 11.47
N GLU A 94 -17.74 22.93 10.21
CA GLU A 94 -19.04 22.45 9.71
C GLU A 94 -19.04 20.92 9.53
N GLY A 95 -17.88 20.26 9.78
CA GLY A 95 -17.72 18.83 9.62
C GLY A 95 -17.35 18.40 8.19
N ASN A 96 -17.09 19.33 7.27
CA ASN A 96 -16.58 18.98 5.96
C ASN A 96 -15.15 18.44 6.10
N ALA A 97 -14.87 17.32 5.45
CA ALA A 97 -13.59 16.64 5.58
C ALA A 97 -12.88 16.48 4.23
N VAL A 98 -11.55 16.59 4.25
CA VAL A 98 -10.70 16.36 3.10
C VAL A 98 -9.56 15.42 3.49
N SER A 99 -9.39 14.35 2.72
CA SER A 99 -8.20 13.51 2.74
C SER A 99 -7.49 13.70 1.40
N PHE A 100 -6.35 14.37 1.40
CA PHE A 100 -5.69 14.80 0.18
C PHE A 100 -4.24 14.34 0.14
N THR A 101 -3.94 13.51 -0.86
CA THR A 101 -2.57 13.06 -1.16
C THR A 101 -2.18 13.59 -2.54
N ALA A 102 -1.07 14.30 -2.61
CA ALA A 102 -0.55 14.89 -3.83
C ALA A 102 0.94 14.62 -3.99
N THR A 103 1.37 14.51 -5.24
CA THR A 103 2.77 14.21 -5.54
C THR A 103 3.19 14.85 -6.86
N VAL A 104 4.49 15.06 -6.98
CA VAL A 104 5.18 15.25 -8.26
C VAL A 104 6.12 14.04 -8.53
N GLU A 105 5.94 12.97 -7.78
CA GLU A 105 6.62 11.69 -7.70
C GLU A 105 7.98 11.81 -6.99
N SER A 106 9.04 12.28 -7.62
CA SER A 106 10.32 12.57 -6.95
C SER A 106 10.28 13.91 -6.22
N ALA A 107 11.20 14.15 -5.27
CA ALA A 107 11.22 15.36 -4.44
C ALA A 107 11.15 16.68 -5.22
N PHE A 108 11.68 16.71 -6.46
CA PHE A 108 11.63 17.84 -7.39
C PHE A 108 11.00 17.45 -8.74
N GLY A 109 10.20 16.39 -8.77
CA GLY A 109 9.58 15.88 -9.98
C GLY A 109 10.58 15.63 -11.09
N SER A 110 10.30 16.12 -12.30
CA SER A 110 11.21 16.05 -13.44
C SER A 110 12.33 17.11 -13.41
N ALA A 111 12.46 17.87 -12.34
CA ALA A 111 13.36 19.03 -12.21
C ALA A 111 13.11 20.13 -13.27
N ARG A 112 11.96 20.13 -13.91
CA ARG A 112 11.54 21.15 -14.89
C ARG A 112 10.55 22.11 -14.25
N TRP A 113 10.81 23.38 -14.40
CA TRP A 113 10.00 24.47 -13.88
C TRP A 113 9.23 25.16 -15.01
N VAL A 114 7.91 25.18 -14.92
CA VAL A 114 7.03 25.81 -15.91
C VAL A 114 5.84 26.45 -15.20
N GLY A 115 5.48 27.66 -15.59
CA GLY A 115 4.28 28.33 -15.07
C GLY A 115 4.29 28.62 -13.57
N GLY A 116 5.46 28.63 -12.92
CA GLY A 116 5.58 28.89 -11.50
C GLY A 116 5.61 27.65 -10.60
N PHE A 117 5.66 26.42 -11.14
CA PHE A 117 5.70 25.16 -10.40
C PHE A 117 6.58 24.10 -11.08
N LEU A 118 6.96 23.09 -10.31
CA LEU A 118 7.69 21.92 -10.80
C LEU A 118 6.74 20.95 -11.51
N LEU A 119 7.16 20.45 -12.66
CA LEU A 119 6.45 19.37 -13.33
C LEU A 119 6.79 18.02 -12.69
N ASN A 120 5.80 17.13 -12.63
CA ASN A 120 5.99 15.76 -12.13
C ASN A 120 6.88 14.91 -13.06
N ASN A 121 7.28 13.74 -12.57
CA ASN A 121 7.92 12.67 -13.33
C ASN A 121 7.15 11.34 -13.21
N GLU A 122 5.82 11.38 -13.09
CA GLU A 122 4.94 10.21 -12.88
C GLU A 122 5.07 9.12 -13.95
N MET A 123 5.60 9.45 -15.13
CA MET A 123 5.90 8.47 -16.19
C MET A 123 6.86 7.38 -15.71
N THR A 124 7.62 7.63 -14.65
CA THR A 124 8.53 6.64 -14.07
C THR A 124 7.82 5.56 -13.26
N ASP A 125 6.53 5.70 -12.97
CA ASP A 125 5.70 4.72 -12.27
C ASP A 125 5.08 3.66 -13.18
N PHE A 126 5.21 3.80 -14.49
CA PHE A 126 4.93 2.70 -15.41
C PHE A 126 5.95 1.57 -15.28
N ALA A 127 5.55 0.35 -15.65
CA ALA A 127 6.45 -0.80 -15.73
C ALA A 127 7.63 -0.49 -16.66
N ARG A 128 8.87 -0.53 -16.12
CA ARG A 128 10.08 -0.11 -16.83
C ARG A 128 10.84 -1.26 -17.48
N SER A 129 10.72 -2.46 -16.92
CA SER A 129 11.39 -3.64 -17.41
C SER A 129 10.43 -4.83 -17.39
N TYR A 130 10.24 -5.43 -18.53
CA TYR A 130 9.56 -6.70 -18.72
C TYR A 130 10.23 -7.44 -19.86
N GLU A 131 10.21 -8.75 -19.78
CA GLU A 131 10.75 -9.60 -20.85
C GLU A 131 9.74 -9.65 -22.00
N ALA A 132 10.17 -9.39 -23.21
CA ALA A 132 9.28 -9.30 -24.39
C ALA A 132 8.53 -10.60 -24.70
N GLU A 133 9.04 -11.73 -24.22
CA GLU A 133 8.44 -13.06 -24.40
C GLU A 133 7.47 -13.46 -23.27
N MET A 134 7.39 -12.66 -22.20
CA MET A 134 6.49 -12.89 -21.08
C MET A 134 5.17 -12.11 -21.28
N PRO A 135 4.08 -12.52 -20.62
CA PRO A 135 2.88 -11.69 -20.61
C PRO A 135 3.19 -10.26 -20.16
N MET A 136 2.63 -9.28 -20.86
CA MET A 136 2.87 -7.86 -20.55
C MET A 136 2.32 -7.51 -19.17
N PRO A 137 3.04 -6.72 -18.36
CA PRO A 137 2.49 -6.17 -17.12
C PRO A 137 1.23 -5.33 -17.38
N ALA A 138 0.29 -5.36 -16.47
CA ALA A 138 -0.90 -4.52 -16.54
C ALA A 138 -0.54 -3.02 -16.63
N ASN A 139 0.49 -2.59 -15.90
CA ASN A 139 0.94 -1.20 -15.80
C ASN A 139 1.96 -0.80 -16.88
N VAL A 140 1.94 -1.41 -18.05
CA VAL A 140 2.82 -1.00 -19.15
C VAL A 140 2.40 0.34 -19.73
N ILE A 141 3.37 1.14 -20.19
CA ILE A 141 3.14 2.47 -20.75
C ILE A 141 2.35 2.42 -22.06
N ALA A 142 1.38 3.33 -22.19
CA ALA A 142 0.65 3.58 -23.45
C ALA A 142 0.23 5.05 -23.53
N GLY A 143 -0.01 5.54 -24.75
CA GLY A 143 -0.46 6.92 -24.96
C GLY A 143 -1.83 7.16 -24.34
N GLY A 144 -1.97 8.20 -23.49
CA GLY A 144 -3.22 8.51 -22.79
C GLY A 144 -3.51 7.69 -21.53
N LYS A 145 -2.71 6.66 -21.23
CA LYS A 145 -2.83 5.82 -20.03
C LYS A 145 -2.21 6.53 -18.83
N ARG A 146 -2.84 6.38 -17.66
CA ARG A 146 -2.31 6.81 -16.35
C ARG A 146 -1.42 5.72 -15.75
N PRO A 147 -0.30 6.06 -15.11
CA PRO A 147 0.47 5.09 -14.34
C PRO A 147 -0.30 4.67 -13.09
N ARG A 148 0.02 3.50 -12.58
CA ARG A 148 -0.44 3.02 -11.27
C ARG A 148 0.03 3.96 -10.16
N SER A 149 -0.81 4.22 -9.16
CA SER A 149 -0.45 4.96 -7.96
C SER A 149 -0.63 4.14 -6.69
N SER A 150 0.22 4.40 -5.69
CA SER A 150 0.09 3.88 -4.33
C SER A 150 -0.62 4.84 -3.39
N MET A 151 -0.93 6.05 -3.81
CA MET A 151 -1.63 7.04 -2.98
C MET A 151 -2.99 6.50 -2.53
N SER A 152 -3.21 6.54 -1.22
CA SER A 152 -4.38 5.93 -0.57
C SER A 152 -4.98 6.90 0.44
N PRO A 153 -5.46 8.09 0.02
CA PRO A 153 -6.21 8.96 0.91
C PRO A 153 -7.49 8.23 1.35
N THR A 154 -7.74 8.19 2.67
CA THR A 154 -8.77 7.33 3.25
C THR A 154 -9.64 8.10 4.23
N MET A 155 -10.93 7.86 4.17
CA MET A 155 -11.92 8.26 5.16
C MET A 155 -12.61 7.01 5.68
N VAL A 156 -12.79 6.91 6.99
CA VAL A 156 -13.51 5.80 7.62
C VAL A 156 -14.76 6.36 8.28
N PHE A 157 -15.87 5.68 8.03
CA PHE A 157 -17.16 5.99 8.61
C PHE A 157 -17.61 4.81 9.49
N ASP A 158 -18.33 5.10 10.56
CA ASP A 158 -18.94 4.07 11.39
C ASP A 158 -20.23 3.53 10.76
N GLU A 159 -20.88 2.60 11.45
CA GLU A 159 -22.13 1.98 10.99
C GLU A 159 -23.30 2.95 10.87
N SER A 160 -23.25 4.10 11.55
CA SER A 160 -24.24 5.17 11.45
C SER A 160 -23.98 6.14 10.30
N GLY A 161 -22.81 6.02 9.65
CA GLY A 161 -22.37 6.91 8.59
C GLY A 161 -21.61 8.16 9.10
N GLU A 162 -21.28 8.22 10.37
CA GLU A 162 -20.49 9.31 10.95
C GLU A 162 -19.01 9.13 10.62
N LEU A 163 -18.34 10.23 10.26
CA LEU A 163 -16.91 10.23 9.96
C LEU A 163 -16.09 10.03 11.25
N VAL A 164 -15.32 8.94 11.32
CA VAL A 164 -14.51 8.60 12.50
C VAL A 164 -13.01 8.72 12.28
N LEU A 165 -12.55 8.74 11.02
CA LEU A 165 -11.12 8.92 10.72
C LEU A 165 -10.93 9.50 9.32
N VAL A 166 -10.01 10.47 9.23
CA VAL A 166 -9.43 10.94 7.97
C VAL A 166 -7.94 10.69 8.03
N THR A 167 -7.38 9.95 7.08
CA THR A 167 -5.97 9.57 7.08
C THR A 167 -5.40 9.37 5.69
N GLY A 168 -4.11 9.32 5.61
CA GLY A 168 -3.31 9.01 4.45
C GLY A 168 -1.84 9.16 4.78
N SER A 169 -0.96 9.01 3.80
CA SER A 169 0.49 9.09 4.04
C SER A 169 1.24 9.44 2.76
N PRO A 170 2.38 10.13 2.83
CA PRO A 170 3.42 10.03 1.81
C PRO A 170 4.15 8.69 1.91
N GLY A 171 4.98 8.34 0.92
CA GLY A 171 5.88 7.19 1.03
C GLY A 171 6.03 6.28 -0.19
N GLY A 172 5.61 6.71 -1.39
CA GLY A 172 5.71 5.90 -2.61
C GLY A 172 5.02 4.54 -2.43
N ASN A 173 5.68 3.45 -2.83
CA ASN A 173 5.14 2.09 -2.68
C ASN A 173 4.78 1.69 -1.23
N SER A 174 5.26 2.42 -0.21
CA SER A 174 5.00 2.07 1.19
C SER A 174 3.68 2.65 1.71
N ILE A 175 3.05 3.56 0.98
CA ILE A 175 1.83 4.27 1.40
C ILE A 175 0.71 3.31 1.85
N PRO A 176 0.36 2.25 1.11
CA PRO A 176 -0.70 1.33 1.54
C PRO A 176 -0.41 0.67 2.88
N ALA A 177 0.86 0.32 3.14
CA ALA A 177 1.26 -0.28 4.41
C ALA A 177 1.21 0.73 5.58
N TYR A 178 1.57 2.00 5.34
CA TYR A 178 1.49 3.06 6.35
C TYR A 178 0.03 3.36 6.72
N VAL A 179 -0.84 3.51 5.73
CA VAL A 179 -2.27 3.75 5.93
C VAL A 179 -2.91 2.57 6.65
N ALA A 180 -2.65 1.34 6.21
CA ALA A 180 -3.15 0.13 6.87
C ALA A 180 -2.68 0.02 8.33
N LYS A 181 -1.40 0.33 8.63
CA LYS A 181 -0.87 0.37 10.00
C LYS A 181 -1.64 1.38 10.87
N THR A 182 -1.90 2.56 10.34
CA THR A 182 -2.62 3.61 11.07
C THR A 182 -4.06 3.17 11.39
N ILE A 183 -4.76 2.60 10.41
CA ILE A 183 -6.13 2.09 10.60
C ILE A 183 -6.14 0.97 11.64
N LEU A 184 -5.28 -0.05 11.51
CA LEU A 184 -5.17 -1.14 12.47
C LEU A 184 -4.77 -0.64 13.87
N GLY A 185 -3.85 0.32 13.94
CA GLY A 185 -3.43 0.94 15.19
C GLY A 185 -4.59 1.56 15.96
N ILE A 186 -5.44 2.30 15.27
CA ILE A 186 -6.56 3.00 15.89
C ILE A 186 -7.70 2.02 16.25
N PHE A 187 -8.15 1.19 15.30
CA PHE A 187 -9.37 0.38 15.49
C PHE A 187 -9.12 -0.96 16.18
N ASP A 188 -8.01 -1.64 15.89
CA ASP A 188 -7.73 -2.96 16.46
C ASP A 188 -6.86 -2.88 17.72
N TRP A 189 -5.89 -1.95 17.74
CA TRP A 189 -4.96 -1.82 18.87
C TRP A 189 -5.37 -0.71 19.84
N GLN A 190 -6.43 0.05 19.54
CA GLN A 190 -6.99 1.11 20.36
C GLN A 190 -5.95 2.21 20.71
N LEU A 191 -5.04 2.47 19.79
CA LEU A 191 -4.08 3.55 19.91
C LEU A 191 -4.73 4.89 19.59
N THR A 192 -4.25 5.95 20.19
CA THR A 192 -4.57 7.31 19.72
C THR A 192 -3.98 7.53 18.33
N PRO A 193 -4.50 8.48 17.52
CA PRO A 193 -3.93 8.79 16.21
C PRO A 193 -2.42 9.09 16.26
N GLN A 194 -1.95 9.80 17.28
CA GLN A 194 -0.54 10.09 17.47
C GLN A 194 0.26 8.80 17.73
N GLN A 195 -0.21 7.94 18.65
CA GLN A 195 0.46 6.68 18.93
C GLN A 195 0.47 5.76 17.70
N ALA A 196 -0.60 5.73 16.91
CA ALA A 196 -0.65 4.96 15.66
C ALA A 196 0.33 5.51 14.61
N ALA A 197 0.52 6.83 14.55
CA ALA A 197 1.50 7.46 13.68
C ALA A 197 2.94 7.14 14.12
N ASP A 198 3.22 7.22 15.42
CA ASP A 198 4.54 6.99 16.02
C ASP A 198 4.94 5.50 16.08
N HIS A 199 3.96 4.60 15.91
CA HIS A 199 4.22 3.15 15.94
C HIS A 199 5.16 2.74 14.79
N PRO A 200 6.17 1.85 15.06
CA PRO A 200 7.14 1.44 14.05
C PRO A 200 6.52 0.94 12.74
N ASN A 201 7.03 1.41 11.62
CA ASN A 201 6.59 0.96 10.32
C ASN A 201 7.25 -0.36 9.94
N ILE A 202 6.43 -1.28 9.43
CA ILE A 202 6.86 -2.56 8.83
C ILE A 202 6.39 -2.55 7.38
N ILE A 203 7.31 -2.70 6.44
CA ILE A 203 7.04 -2.75 5.02
C ILE A 203 7.54 -4.08 4.47
N ALA A 204 6.64 -4.90 4.00
CA ALA A 204 6.95 -6.22 3.46
C ALA A 204 6.43 -6.36 2.01
N ARG A 205 7.36 -6.41 1.04
CA ARG A 205 7.07 -6.60 -0.38
C ARG A 205 8.07 -7.56 -1.00
N GLY A 206 7.59 -8.52 -1.76
CA GLY A 206 8.44 -9.58 -2.33
C GLY A 206 9.17 -10.36 -1.23
N SER A 207 10.47 -10.52 -1.34
CA SER A 207 11.32 -11.16 -0.33
C SER A 207 11.83 -10.21 0.77
N LYS A 208 11.59 -8.89 0.63
CA LYS A 208 12.17 -7.89 1.53
C LYS A 208 11.19 -7.49 2.61
N VAL A 209 11.68 -7.44 3.85
CA VAL A 209 10.99 -6.83 4.99
C VAL A 209 11.87 -5.71 5.52
N ARG A 210 11.30 -4.52 5.65
CA ARG A 210 11.95 -3.35 6.23
C ARG A 210 11.22 -2.97 7.50
N VAL A 211 11.96 -2.70 8.56
CA VAL A 211 11.43 -2.25 9.85
C VAL A 211 12.07 -0.92 10.21
N GLU A 212 11.28 0.02 10.64
CA GLU A 212 11.72 1.30 11.15
C GLU A 212 12.28 1.13 12.58
N ILE A 213 13.61 1.05 12.70
CA ILE A 213 14.28 0.78 13.97
C ILE A 213 14.67 2.05 14.75
N GLY A 214 14.55 3.23 14.14
CA GLY A 214 14.94 4.51 14.74
C GLY A 214 13.88 5.14 15.64
N VAL A 215 12.74 4.49 15.83
CA VAL A 215 11.62 4.94 16.66
C VAL A 215 11.44 4.02 17.87
N ASP A 216 10.68 4.49 18.86
CA ASP A 216 10.40 3.68 20.07
C ASP A 216 9.73 2.35 19.71
N GLY A 217 10.20 1.25 20.32
CA GLY A 217 9.75 -0.11 20.03
C GLY A 217 10.25 -0.72 18.70
N GLY A 218 10.88 0.05 17.80
CA GLY A 218 11.29 -0.45 16.47
C GLY A 218 12.32 -1.57 16.51
N ALA A 219 13.28 -1.50 17.42
CA ALA A 219 14.28 -2.55 17.62
C ALA A 219 13.66 -3.86 18.15
N GLU A 220 12.65 -3.76 19.02
CA GLU A 220 11.91 -4.90 19.54
C GLU A 220 11.09 -5.59 18.43
N VAL A 221 10.38 -4.79 17.61
CA VAL A 221 9.67 -5.29 16.43
C VAL A 221 10.60 -6.05 15.50
N ALA A 222 11.77 -5.49 15.20
CA ALA A 222 12.76 -6.13 14.34
C ALA A 222 13.30 -7.44 14.93
N ALA A 223 13.46 -7.51 16.26
CA ALA A 223 13.89 -8.73 16.95
C ALA A 223 12.81 -9.83 16.90
N ASN A 224 11.54 -9.47 17.01
CA ASN A 224 10.41 -10.40 16.97
C ASN A 224 10.10 -10.96 15.56
N LEU A 225 10.66 -10.34 14.50
CA LEU A 225 10.52 -10.82 13.11
C LEU A 225 11.63 -11.77 12.67
N LYS A 226 12.69 -11.91 13.45
CA LYS A 226 13.78 -12.88 13.21
C LYS A 226 13.39 -14.27 13.69
#